data_2b77e6de0cc2bc2c2e7560315dfd4caa
#
_entry.id   2b77e6de0cc2bc2c2e7560315dfd4caa
#
_cell.length_a   1.000
_cell.length_b   1.000
_cell.length_c   1.000
_cell.angle_alpha   90.00
_cell.angle_beta   90.00
_cell.angle_gamma   90.00
#
_symmetry.space_group_name_H-M   'P 1'
#
loop_
_entity.id
_entity.type
_entity.pdbx_description
1 polymer ?
#
loop_
_entity_poly.entity_id
_entity_poly.type
_entity_poly.pdbx_seq_one_letter_code
_entity_poly.pdbx_strand_id
1 'polypeptide(L)' 'MGTKLAKLRRAMEEGDWGRAIRGAAKFPRLGQHKEAITRGASVLLRPDFYRQLGQDPEVLVDAAKVALCERFPLPYDAAA' A
#
# COMPACT_ATOMS: atom_id res chain seq x y z
N MET A 1 -22.37 3.41 2.36
CA MET A 1 -21.93 2.90 1.07
C MET A 1 -20.43 2.69 1.04
N GLY A 2 -20.02 1.52 0.57
CA GLY A 2 -18.62 1.22 0.49
C GLY A 2 -17.98 1.84 -0.74
N THR A 3 -17.27 2.93 -0.55
CA THR A 3 -16.44 3.48 -1.62
C THR A 3 -15.11 2.77 -1.61
N LYS A 4 -14.35 2.89 -2.69
CA LYS A 4 -13.01 2.31 -2.75
C LYS A 4 -12.12 2.90 -1.67
N LEU A 5 -12.27 4.20 -1.41
CA LEU A 5 -11.50 4.87 -0.38
C LEU A 5 -11.86 4.37 1.03
N ALA A 6 -13.15 4.16 1.29
CA ALA A 6 -13.58 3.65 2.58
C ALA A 6 -13.03 2.25 2.84
N LYS A 7 -13.05 1.39 1.82
CA LYS A 7 -12.49 0.05 1.93
C LYS A 7 -10.98 0.09 2.17
N LEU A 8 -10.29 0.98 1.49
CA LEU A 8 -8.85 1.15 1.67
C LEU A 8 -8.52 1.57 3.10
N ARG A 9 -9.22 2.58 3.60
CA ARG A 9 -8.99 3.06 4.97
C ARG A 9 -9.26 1.98 6.00
N ARG A 10 -10.31 1.21 5.79
CA ARG A 10 -10.65 0.12 6.70
C ARG A 10 -9.56 -0.94 6.72
N ALA A 11 -9.03 -1.32 5.56
CA ALA A 11 -7.93 -2.27 5.48
C ALA A 11 -6.71 -1.76 6.24
N MET A 12 -6.40 -0.46 6.10
CA MET A 12 -5.28 0.14 6.82
C MET A 12 -5.51 0.13 8.33
N GLU A 13 -6.73 0.44 8.76
CA GLU A 13 -7.07 0.44 10.19
C GLU A 13 -6.97 -0.94 10.80
N GLU A 14 -7.33 -1.97 10.03
CA GLU A 14 -7.28 -3.35 10.49
C GLU A 14 -5.87 -3.92 10.41
N GLY A 15 -4.93 -3.19 9.86
CA GLY A 15 -3.58 -3.67 9.68
C GLY A 15 -3.42 -4.64 8.52
N ASP A 16 -4.42 -4.72 7.64
CA ASP A 16 -4.37 -5.58 6.46
C ASP A 16 -3.68 -4.84 5.33
N TRP A 17 -2.37 -4.69 5.47
CA TRP A 17 -1.59 -3.90 4.53
C TRP A 17 -1.53 -4.49 3.14
N GLY A 18 -1.54 -5.81 3.03
CA GLY A 18 -1.56 -6.46 1.72
C GLY A 18 -2.79 -6.05 0.92
N ARG A 19 -3.94 -6.08 1.56
CA ARG A 19 -5.20 -5.70 0.92
C ARG A 19 -5.22 -4.21 0.60
N ALA A 20 -4.72 -3.39 1.53
CA ALA A 20 -4.67 -1.95 1.34
C ALA A 20 -3.78 -1.58 0.14
N ILE A 21 -2.60 -2.16 0.06
CA ILE A 21 -1.67 -1.88 -1.03
C ILE A 21 -2.25 -2.29 -2.38
N ARG A 22 -2.83 -3.48 -2.46
CA ARG A 22 -3.43 -3.95 -3.71
C ARG A 22 -4.63 -3.10 -4.13
N GLY A 23 -5.43 -2.67 -3.15
CA GLY A 23 -6.55 -1.79 -3.44
C GLY A 23 -6.10 -0.42 -3.91
N ALA A 24 -5.09 0.13 -3.24
CA ALA A 24 -4.57 1.45 -3.59
C ALA A 24 -3.93 1.49 -4.97
N ALA A 25 -3.29 0.39 -5.37
CA ALA A 25 -2.63 0.33 -6.68
C ALA A 25 -3.60 0.54 -7.83
N LYS A 26 -4.89 0.35 -7.59
CA LYS A 26 -5.93 0.55 -8.61
C LYS A 26 -6.44 1.97 -8.68
N PHE A 27 -6.03 2.83 -7.75
CA PHE A 27 -6.48 4.21 -7.75
C PHE A 27 -5.79 5.00 -8.86
N PRO A 28 -6.51 5.87 -9.59
CA PRO A 28 -5.95 6.57 -10.74
C PRO A 28 -5.01 7.72 -10.41
N ARG A 29 -5.13 8.31 -9.22
CA ARG A 29 -4.37 9.53 -8.88
C ARG A 29 -3.50 9.33 -7.66
N LEU A 30 -2.45 8.56 -7.82
CA LEU A 30 -1.50 8.32 -6.74
C LEU A 30 -0.30 9.26 -6.78
N GLY A 31 -0.14 9.99 -7.88
CA GLY A 31 0.95 10.95 -8.01
C GLY A 31 2.31 10.31 -7.85
N GLN A 32 3.16 10.95 -7.07
CA GLN A 32 4.51 10.44 -6.83
C GLN A 32 4.55 9.14 -6.03
N HIS A 33 3.45 8.78 -5.40
CA HIS A 33 3.37 7.55 -4.59
C HIS A 33 3.00 6.32 -5.42
N LYS A 34 2.61 6.52 -6.67
CA LYS A 34 2.13 5.44 -7.53
C LYS A 34 3.16 4.33 -7.68
N GLU A 35 4.40 4.68 -7.92
CA GLU A 35 5.44 3.70 -8.16
C GLU A 35 5.68 2.80 -6.96
N ALA A 36 5.79 3.40 -5.77
CA ALA A 36 6.01 2.64 -4.55
C ALA A 36 4.84 1.71 -4.24
N ILE A 37 3.62 2.21 -4.39
CA ILE A 37 2.42 1.43 -4.11
C ILE A 37 2.26 0.29 -5.12
N THR A 38 2.46 0.58 -6.41
CA THR A 38 2.36 -0.43 -7.46
C THR A 38 3.42 -1.52 -7.28
N ARG A 39 4.63 -1.12 -6.93
CA ARG A 39 5.72 -2.08 -6.68
C ARG A 39 5.40 -2.95 -5.48
N GLY A 40 4.87 -2.37 -4.41
CA GLY A 40 4.46 -3.14 -3.25
C GLY A 40 3.38 -4.17 -3.59
N ALA A 41 2.41 -3.79 -4.42
CA ALA A 41 1.38 -4.72 -4.86
C ALA A 41 1.97 -5.88 -5.66
N SER A 42 2.92 -5.59 -6.54
CA SER A 42 3.60 -6.63 -7.32
C SER A 42 4.40 -7.58 -6.44
N VAL A 43 5.07 -7.04 -5.42
CA VAL A 43 5.82 -7.84 -4.46
C VAL A 43 4.91 -8.81 -3.73
N LEU A 44 3.73 -8.36 -3.34
CA LEU A 44 2.78 -9.23 -2.65
C LEU A 44 2.29 -10.38 -3.52
N LEU A 45 2.23 -10.15 -4.83
CA LEU A 45 1.83 -11.20 -5.76
C LEU A 45 2.96 -12.17 -6.07
N ARG A 46 4.19 -11.69 -6.14
CA ARG A 46 5.34 -12.49 -6.55
C ARG A 46 6.58 -12.21 -5.70
N PRO A 47 6.55 -12.51 -4.41
CA PRO A 47 7.69 -12.22 -3.54
C PRO A 47 8.96 -12.96 -3.97
N ASP A 48 8.83 -14.20 -4.44
CA ASP A 48 9.98 -14.99 -4.84
C ASP A 48 10.71 -14.39 -6.04
N PHE A 49 9.96 -13.81 -6.96
CA PHE A 49 10.54 -13.15 -8.12
C PHE A 49 11.48 -12.03 -7.70
N TYR A 50 11.05 -11.21 -6.73
CA TYR A 50 11.86 -10.10 -6.26
C TYR A 50 13.07 -10.57 -5.47
N ARG A 51 12.95 -11.66 -4.72
CA ARG A 51 14.08 -12.25 -4.03
C ARG A 51 15.14 -12.73 -5.03
N GLN A 52 14.74 -13.31 -6.14
CA GLN A 52 15.64 -13.74 -7.18
C GLN A 52 16.38 -12.56 -7.82
N LEU A 53 15.77 -11.39 -7.83
CA LEU A 53 16.41 -10.18 -8.33
C LEU A 53 17.34 -9.53 -7.31
N GLY A 54 17.46 -10.12 -6.13
CA GLY A 54 18.30 -9.57 -5.07
C GLY A 54 17.65 -8.47 -4.28
N GLN A 55 16.32 -8.32 -4.39
CA GLN A 55 15.57 -7.30 -3.66
C GLN A 55 14.84 -7.92 -2.48
N ASP A 56 14.74 -7.15 -1.40
CA ASP A 56 14.05 -7.59 -0.19
C ASP A 56 12.57 -7.23 -0.29
N PRO A 57 11.67 -8.23 -0.36
CA PRO A 57 10.24 -7.97 -0.43
C PRO A 57 9.71 -7.15 0.74
N GLU A 58 10.23 -7.35 1.94
CA GLU A 58 9.76 -6.62 3.11
C GLU A 58 10.07 -5.13 2.99
N VAL A 59 11.23 -4.79 2.50
CA VAL A 59 11.61 -3.38 2.31
C VAL A 59 10.68 -2.72 1.30
N LEU A 60 10.37 -3.41 0.21
CA LEU A 60 9.49 -2.87 -0.82
C LEU A 60 8.06 -2.70 -0.32
N VAL A 61 7.58 -3.65 0.48
CA VAL A 61 6.25 -3.55 1.08
C VAL A 61 6.21 -2.41 2.11
N ASP A 62 7.27 -2.26 2.90
CA ASP A 62 7.33 -1.17 3.86
C ASP A 62 7.32 0.19 3.17
N ALA A 63 8.01 0.33 2.06
CA ALA A 63 7.97 1.55 1.27
C ALA A 63 6.56 1.85 0.77
N ALA A 64 5.81 0.81 0.38
CA ALA A 64 4.43 0.96 -0.03
C ALA A 64 3.54 1.38 1.13
N LYS A 65 3.77 0.84 2.33
CA LYS A 65 3.02 1.26 3.51
C LYS A 65 3.23 2.73 3.83
N VAL A 66 4.47 3.18 3.75
CA VAL A 66 4.80 4.59 3.98
C VAL A 66 4.09 5.46 2.95
N ALA A 67 4.14 5.06 1.68
CA ALA A 67 3.48 5.79 0.61
C ALA A 67 1.97 5.86 0.83
N LEU A 68 1.35 4.77 1.30
CA LEU A 68 -0.07 4.76 1.62
C LEU A 68 -0.39 5.74 2.75
N CYS A 69 0.40 5.74 3.80
CA CYS A 69 0.17 6.63 4.94
C CYS A 69 0.32 8.09 4.54
N GLU A 70 1.24 8.38 3.63
CA GLU A 70 1.43 9.74 3.14
C GLU A 70 0.30 10.19 2.20
N ARG A 71 -0.17 9.27 1.36
CA ARG A 71 -1.22 9.59 0.38
C ARG A 71 -2.61 9.56 0.98
N PHE A 72 -2.85 8.65 1.93
CA PHE A 72 -4.15 8.44 2.56
C PHE A 72 -4.00 8.43 4.08
N PRO A 73 -3.73 9.58 4.71
CA PRO A 73 -3.56 9.62 6.16
C PRO A 73 -4.86 9.23 6.87
N LEU A 74 -4.71 8.42 7.91
CA LEU A 74 -5.85 8.00 8.70
C LEU A 74 -6.29 9.15 9.61
N PRO A 75 -7.59 9.44 9.71
CA PRO A 75 -8.08 10.59 10.45
C PRO A 75 -7.64 10.62 11.91
N TYR A 76 -7.62 9.47 12.56
CA TYR A 76 -7.29 9.45 13.99
C TYR A 76 -5.80 9.61 14.26
N ASP A 77 -4.95 9.48 13.27
CA ASP A 77 -3.51 9.67 13.45
C ASP A 77 -3.20 11.12 13.79
N ALA A 78 -4.00 12.03 13.29
CA ALA A 78 -3.82 13.44 13.57
C ALA A 78 -4.03 13.76 15.03
N ALA A 79 -4.75 12.93 15.76
CA ALA A 79 -5.02 13.13 17.17
C ALA A 79 -3.91 12.58 18.07
N ALA A 80 -3.05 11.79 17.53
CA ALA A 80 -1.97 11.17 18.30
C ALA A 80 -0.79 12.13 18.55
#